data_0bee78cd0d070b713555aff6fd57e43f
#
_entry.id   0bee78cd0d070b713555aff6fd57e43f
#
_cell.length_a   1.000
_cell.length_b   1.000
_cell.length_c   1.000
_cell.angle_alpha   90.00
_cell.angle_beta   90.00
_cell.angle_gamma   90.00
#
_symmetry.space_group_name_H-M   'P 1'
#
loop_
_entity.id
_entity.type
_entity.pdbx_description
1 polymer ?
#
loop_
_entity_poly.entity_id
_entity_poly.type
_entity_poly.pdbx_seq_one_letter_code
_entity_poly.pdbx_strand_id
1 'polypeptide(L)'
;AEMLIEQGYAIMLFGSAKDVDVGEQIRNTLPEALQPFCVNLAGQTSLDQAVDLIAHCAVIVSNDSGLMHIAAATSRPLVALYGPTSPTYTPPLSDKAIILRKIEGGLLKVRKSTDSAEGYHQSLIDLSPQDVMEAVRSLQA
;
A
#
# COMPACT_ATOMS: atom_id res chain seq x y z
N ALA A 1 9.06 1.47 -3.08
CA ALA A 1 9.06 2.67 -3.93
C ALA A 1 10.16 2.61 -4.99
N GLU A 2 11.41 2.41 -4.61
CA GLU A 2 12.57 2.42 -5.51
C GLU A 2 12.37 1.53 -6.75
N MET A 3 12.07 0.25 -6.58
CA MET A 3 11.84 -0.69 -7.69
C MET A 3 10.74 -0.24 -8.67
N LEU A 4 9.72 0.47 -8.21
CA LEU A 4 8.67 1.02 -9.07
C LEU A 4 9.18 2.24 -9.85
N ILE A 5 9.94 3.12 -9.21
CA ILE A 5 10.54 4.29 -9.86
C ILE A 5 11.51 3.86 -10.95
N GLU A 6 12.32 2.83 -10.70
CA GLU A 6 13.23 2.24 -11.71
C GLU A 6 12.50 1.66 -12.92
N GLN A 7 11.21 1.32 -12.76
CA GLN A 7 10.34 0.90 -13.86
C GLN A 7 9.56 2.05 -14.52
N GLY A 8 9.86 3.30 -14.16
CA GLY A 8 9.29 4.48 -14.76
C GLY A 8 8.01 5.01 -14.09
N TYR A 9 7.66 4.51 -12.90
CA TYR A 9 6.53 5.06 -12.15
C TYR A 9 6.95 6.29 -11.33
N ALA A 10 6.05 7.24 -11.19
CA ALA A 10 6.11 8.25 -10.14
C ALA A 10 5.26 7.79 -8.95
N ILE A 11 5.72 8.02 -7.74
CA ILE A 11 5.10 7.53 -6.51
C ILE A 11 4.40 8.68 -5.79
N MET A 12 3.15 8.45 -5.41
CA MET A 12 2.41 9.28 -4.47
C MET A 12 2.14 8.50 -3.19
N LEU A 13 2.59 8.99 -2.06
CA LEU A 13 2.34 8.39 -0.76
C LEU A 13 1.14 9.08 -0.12
N PHE A 14 0.09 8.29 0.16
CA PHE A 14 -1.13 8.77 0.80
C PHE A 14 -1.19 8.33 2.26
N GLY A 15 -1.76 9.16 3.08
CA GLY A 15 -1.98 8.86 4.49
C GLY A 15 -2.61 10.05 5.22
N SER A 16 -2.89 9.86 6.50
CA SER A 16 -3.33 10.92 7.41
C SER A 16 -2.15 11.81 7.84
N ALA A 17 -2.45 12.85 8.60
CA ALA A 17 -1.41 13.69 9.21
C ALA A 17 -0.44 12.91 10.13
N LYS A 18 -0.88 11.76 10.65
CA LYS A 18 -0.02 10.88 11.48
C LYS A 18 1.02 10.10 10.67
N ASP A 19 0.81 10.00 9.36
CA ASP A 19 1.65 9.20 8.47
C ASP A 19 2.72 10.04 7.75
N VAL A 20 2.76 11.35 8.01
CA VAL A 20 3.71 12.28 7.37
C VAL A 20 5.14 11.83 7.59
N ASP A 21 5.53 11.53 8.83
CA ASP A 21 6.89 11.14 9.18
C ASP A 21 7.28 9.81 8.53
N VAL A 22 6.36 8.85 8.47
CA VAL A 22 6.58 7.56 7.77
C VAL A 22 6.75 7.79 6.27
N GLY A 23 5.95 8.65 5.67
CA GLY A 23 6.09 9.04 4.27
C GLY A 23 7.43 9.69 3.96
N GLU A 24 7.90 10.60 4.82
CA GLU A 24 9.22 11.20 4.69
C GLU A 24 10.36 10.18 4.88
N GLN A 25 10.22 9.25 5.82
CA GLN A 25 11.19 8.16 5.97
C GLN A 25 11.31 7.33 4.70
N ILE A 26 10.19 6.94 4.09
CA ILE A 26 10.17 6.21 2.82
C ILE A 26 10.89 7.00 1.73
N ARG A 27 10.57 8.27 1.57
CA ARG A 27 11.20 9.14 0.58
C ARG A 27 12.70 9.30 0.80
N ASN A 28 13.12 9.50 2.04
CA ASN A 28 14.52 9.71 2.42
C ASN A 28 15.38 8.44 2.33
N THR A 29 14.79 7.23 2.29
CA THR A 29 15.52 5.99 2.01
C THR A 29 15.84 5.81 0.54
N LEU A 30 15.20 6.58 -0.35
CA LEU A 30 15.50 6.53 -1.79
C LEU A 30 16.84 7.20 -2.09
N PRO A 31 17.60 6.69 -3.08
CA PRO A 31 18.71 7.43 -3.65
C PRO A 31 18.30 8.86 -4.02
N GLU A 32 19.17 9.83 -3.79
CA GLU A 32 18.86 11.26 -4.00
C GLU A 32 18.31 11.54 -5.40
N ALA A 33 18.85 10.87 -6.42
CA ALA A 33 18.39 11.00 -7.81
C ALA A 33 16.95 10.50 -8.04
N LEU A 34 16.42 9.64 -7.16
CA LEU A 34 15.07 9.07 -7.28
C LEU A 34 14.03 9.80 -6.41
N GLN A 35 14.46 10.57 -5.43
CA GLN A 35 13.57 11.30 -4.53
C GLN A 35 12.59 12.24 -5.24
N PRO A 36 12.94 12.94 -6.34
CA PRO A 36 12.00 13.78 -7.09
C PRO A 36 10.79 13.01 -7.66
N PHE A 37 10.91 11.71 -7.84
CA PHE A 37 9.83 10.86 -8.34
C PHE A 37 8.93 10.29 -7.24
N CYS A 38 9.15 10.67 -5.99
CA CYS A 38 8.34 10.26 -4.84
C CYS A 38 7.82 11.49 -4.09
N VAL A 39 6.52 11.67 -4.09
CA VAL A 39 5.84 12.78 -3.41
C VAL A 39 5.10 12.25 -2.19
N ASN A 40 5.35 12.84 -1.03
CA ASN A 40 4.62 12.54 0.19
C ASN A 40 3.40 13.47 0.29
N LEU A 41 2.22 12.91 0.11
CA LEU A 41 0.94 13.61 0.21
C LEU A 41 0.20 13.32 1.53
N ALA A 42 0.82 12.59 2.47
CA ALA A 42 0.24 12.30 3.75
C ALA A 42 -0.15 13.60 4.49
N GLY A 43 -1.39 13.67 4.96
CA GLY A 43 -1.91 14.86 5.62
C GLY A 43 -2.11 16.10 4.74
N GLN A 44 -1.88 16.02 3.43
CA GLN A 44 -1.96 17.16 2.49
C GLN A 44 -3.18 17.11 1.58
N THR A 45 -3.96 16.03 1.61
CA THR A 45 -5.15 15.89 0.77
C THR A 45 -6.41 15.79 1.62
N SER A 46 -7.49 16.40 1.14
CA SER A 46 -8.83 16.05 1.61
C SER A 46 -9.21 14.67 1.06
N LEU A 47 -10.31 14.10 1.58
CA LEU A 47 -10.80 12.82 1.09
C LEU A 47 -11.15 12.88 -0.41
N ASP A 48 -11.84 13.93 -0.84
CA ASP A 48 -12.22 14.14 -2.24
C ASP A 48 -10.99 14.24 -3.15
N GLN A 49 -9.97 14.99 -2.74
CA GLN A 49 -8.71 15.09 -3.47
C GLN A 49 -8.00 13.73 -3.55
N ALA A 50 -8.00 12.95 -2.47
CA ALA A 50 -7.43 11.61 -2.49
C ALA A 50 -8.17 10.68 -3.46
N VAL A 51 -9.50 10.72 -3.50
CA VAL A 51 -10.32 9.96 -4.46
C VAL A 51 -9.95 10.32 -5.89
N ASP A 52 -9.88 11.61 -6.21
CA ASP A 52 -9.53 12.07 -7.55
C ASP A 52 -8.13 11.63 -7.98
N LEU A 53 -7.15 11.78 -7.11
CA LEU A 53 -5.77 11.36 -7.40
C LEU A 53 -5.67 9.84 -7.55
N ILE A 54 -6.30 9.06 -6.68
CA ILE A 54 -6.33 7.59 -6.75
C ILE A 54 -6.96 7.14 -8.07
N ALA A 55 -8.03 7.79 -8.51
CA ALA A 55 -8.70 7.47 -9.77
C ALA A 55 -7.80 7.63 -11.01
N HIS A 56 -6.74 8.41 -10.92
CA HIS A 56 -5.77 8.64 -11.99
C HIS A 56 -4.49 7.81 -11.86
N CYS A 57 -4.32 7.05 -10.79
CA CYS A 57 -3.17 6.18 -10.62
C CYS A 57 -3.18 5.02 -11.63
N ALA A 58 -2.01 4.63 -12.11
CA ALA A 58 -1.84 3.45 -12.97
C ALA A 58 -2.05 2.16 -12.17
N VAL A 59 -1.55 2.12 -10.93
CA VAL A 59 -1.68 1.02 -9.99
C VAL A 59 -1.62 1.56 -8.56
N ILE A 60 -2.32 0.90 -7.66
CA ILE A 60 -2.33 1.23 -6.23
C ILE A 60 -1.78 0.05 -5.44
N VAL A 61 -0.94 0.33 -4.45
CA VAL A 61 -0.50 -0.62 -3.44
C VAL A 61 -0.99 -0.10 -2.09
N SER A 62 -1.80 -0.86 -1.40
CA SER A 62 -2.39 -0.43 -0.13
C SER A 62 -2.48 -1.58 0.85
N ASN A 63 -2.27 -1.29 2.12
CA ASN A 63 -2.68 -2.19 3.20
C ASN A 63 -4.20 -2.15 3.38
N ASP A 64 -4.74 -3.05 4.21
CA ASP A 64 -6.16 -3.08 4.59
C ASP A 64 -6.53 -1.79 5.35
N SER A 65 -7.13 -0.85 4.62
CA SER A 65 -7.43 0.51 5.08
C SER A 65 -8.61 1.11 4.31
N GLY A 66 -9.12 2.25 4.77
CA GLY A 66 -10.15 3.00 4.05
C GLY A 66 -9.75 3.38 2.62
N LEU A 67 -8.50 3.77 2.41
CA LEU A 67 -7.97 4.12 1.08
C LEU A 67 -7.93 2.93 0.13
N MET A 68 -7.74 1.71 0.63
CA MET A 68 -7.84 0.47 -0.16
C MET A 68 -9.25 0.32 -0.75
N HIS A 69 -10.29 0.55 0.04
CA HIS A 69 -11.67 0.46 -0.43
C HIS A 69 -12.01 1.55 -1.45
N ILE A 70 -11.45 2.74 -1.29
CA ILE A 70 -11.54 3.82 -2.30
C ILE A 70 -10.88 3.38 -3.59
N ALA A 71 -9.67 2.82 -3.52
CA ALA A 71 -8.97 2.30 -4.69
C ALA A 71 -9.78 1.21 -5.41
N ALA A 72 -10.38 0.29 -4.67
CA ALA A 72 -11.27 -0.73 -5.23
C ALA A 72 -12.48 -0.10 -5.93
N ALA A 73 -13.11 0.90 -5.31
CA ALA A 73 -14.28 1.60 -5.86
C ALA A 73 -13.95 2.39 -7.14
N THR A 74 -12.73 2.87 -7.30
CA THR A 74 -12.27 3.55 -8.53
C THR A 74 -11.92 2.59 -9.67
N SER A 75 -12.05 1.29 -9.45
CA SER A 75 -11.73 0.23 -10.43
C SER A 75 -10.30 0.30 -10.97
N ARG A 76 -9.37 0.82 -10.16
CA ARG A 76 -7.95 0.84 -10.52
C ARG A 76 -7.27 -0.49 -10.17
N PRO A 77 -6.24 -0.89 -10.93
CA PRO A 77 -5.39 -2.02 -10.54
C PRO A 77 -4.88 -1.85 -9.11
N LEU A 78 -5.11 -2.83 -8.26
CA LEU A 78 -4.86 -2.75 -6.82
C LEU A 78 -4.11 -3.97 -6.33
N VAL A 79 -3.00 -3.75 -5.63
CA VAL A 79 -2.34 -4.76 -4.80
C VAL A 79 -2.69 -4.47 -3.35
N ALA A 80 -3.49 -5.33 -2.75
CA ALA A 80 -3.95 -5.21 -1.37
C ALA A 80 -3.11 -6.09 -0.44
N LEU A 81 -2.46 -5.47 0.54
CA LEU A 81 -1.58 -6.11 1.49
C LEU A 81 -2.33 -6.39 2.79
N TYR A 82 -2.42 -7.66 3.15
CA TYR A 82 -3.06 -8.09 4.40
C TYR A 82 -2.02 -8.67 5.35
N GLY A 83 -2.08 -8.18 6.57
CA GLY A 83 -1.31 -8.71 7.69
C GLY A 83 -2.19 -9.55 8.61
N PRO A 84 -2.42 -9.09 9.86
CA PRO A 84 -3.24 -9.80 10.84
C PRO A 84 -4.73 -9.82 10.51
N THR A 85 -5.22 -8.86 9.71
CA THR A 85 -6.61 -8.81 9.25
C THR A 85 -6.87 -9.83 8.14
N SER A 86 -8.13 -10.17 7.92
CA SER A 86 -8.50 -11.18 6.93
C SER A 86 -9.28 -10.58 5.76
N PRO A 87 -8.88 -10.86 4.52
CA PRO A 87 -9.65 -10.44 3.34
C PRO A 87 -11.03 -11.09 3.25
N THR A 88 -11.29 -12.13 4.03
CA THR A 88 -12.63 -12.74 4.13
C THR A 88 -13.65 -11.76 4.72
N TYR A 89 -13.24 -10.88 5.63
CA TYR A 89 -14.12 -9.92 6.30
C TYR A 89 -14.11 -8.54 5.68
N THR A 90 -12.98 -8.13 5.13
CA THR A 90 -12.78 -6.79 4.55
C THR A 90 -12.13 -6.89 3.17
N PRO A 91 -12.76 -7.62 2.20
CA PRO A 91 -12.17 -7.77 0.87
C PRO A 91 -12.20 -6.45 0.09
N PRO A 92 -11.21 -6.20 -0.77
CA PRO A 92 -11.35 -5.18 -1.79
C PRO A 92 -12.40 -5.63 -2.81
N LEU A 93 -13.48 -4.88 -2.93
CA LEU A 93 -14.56 -5.20 -3.86
C LEU A 93 -14.20 -4.78 -5.29
N SER A 94 -13.25 -5.47 -5.89
CA SER A 94 -12.75 -5.21 -7.24
C SER A 94 -12.22 -6.49 -7.88
N ASP A 95 -12.55 -6.70 -9.13
CA ASP A 95 -11.98 -7.75 -9.99
C ASP A 95 -10.55 -7.44 -10.46
N LYS A 96 -10.10 -6.21 -10.24
CA LYS A 96 -8.75 -5.73 -10.55
C LYS A 96 -7.83 -5.69 -9.32
N ALA A 97 -8.16 -6.45 -8.28
CA ALA A 97 -7.37 -6.51 -7.06
C ALA A 97 -6.63 -7.85 -6.94
N ILE A 98 -5.35 -7.78 -6.62
CA ILE A 98 -4.55 -8.92 -6.16
C ILE A 98 -4.34 -8.78 -4.67
N ILE A 99 -4.68 -9.82 -3.92
CA ILE A 99 -4.51 -9.87 -2.46
C ILE A 99 -3.22 -10.61 -2.15
N LEU A 100 -2.33 -9.97 -1.40
CA LEU A 100 -1.13 -10.57 -0.86
C LEU A 100 -1.26 -10.75 0.64
N ARG A 101 -1.08 -11.99 1.11
CA ARG A 101 -1.13 -12.37 2.52
C ARG A 101 -0.25 -13.58 2.76
N LYS A 102 0.58 -13.53 3.80
CA LYS A 102 1.49 -14.62 4.19
C LYS A 102 0.95 -15.50 5.33
N ILE A 103 -0.28 -15.28 5.76
CA ILE A 103 -0.93 -16.10 6.80
C ILE A 103 -2.08 -16.85 6.17
N GLU A 104 -2.10 -18.17 6.36
CA GLU A 104 -3.24 -19.03 6.01
C GLU A 104 -4.26 -19.03 7.16
N GLY A 105 -5.56 -19.04 6.80
CA GLY A 105 -6.66 -19.17 7.77
C GLY A 105 -7.37 -17.86 8.12
N GLY A 106 -8.34 -17.97 9.05
CA GLY A 106 -9.26 -16.89 9.41
C GLY A 106 -8.63 -15.75 10.23
N LEU A 107 -9.48 -15.03 10.96
CA LEU A 107 -9.05 -13.96 11.86
C LEU A 107 -7.98 -14.44 12.83
N LEU A 108 -6.79 -13.88 12.72
CA LEU A 108 -5.89 -13.87 13.87
C LEU A 108 -6.48 -12.93 14.90
N LYS A 109 -6.60 -13.41 16.13
CA LYS A 109 -6.87 -12.52 17.26
C LYS A 109 -5.71 -11.53 17.32
N VAL A 110 -5.96 -10.28 16.94
CA VAL A 110 -4.97 -9.22 17.04
C VAL A 110 -4.65 -9.04 18.51
N ARG A 111 -3.51 -9.57 18.94
CA ARG A 111 -2.94 -9.17 20.24
C ARG A 111 -2.44 -7.75 20.04
N LYS A 112 -2.69 -6.89 21.04
CA LYS A 112 -2.17 -5.52 21.08
C LYS A 112 -0.64 -5.43 21.13
N SER A 113 0.08 -6.54 21.18
CA SER A 113 1.53 -6.58 21.14
C SER A 113 2.00 -6.70 19.69
N THR A 114 2.84 -5.80 19.31
CA THR A 114 3.58 -5.84 18.06
C THR A 114 4.60 -6.97 18.11
N ASP A 115 4.57 -7.85 17.13
CA ASP A 115 5.45 -9.03 17.06
C ASP A 115 6.87 -8.67 16.61
N SER A 116 7.13 -7.42 16.29
CA SER A 116 8.44 -6.94 15.87
C SER A 116 8.95 -5.78 16.74
N ALA A 117 10.27 -5.63 16.82
CA ALA A 117 10.92 -4.51 17.49
C ALA A 117 10.56 -3.14 16.89
N GLU A 118 10.06 -3.11 15.66
CA GLU A 118 9.68 -1.90 14.93
C GLU A 118 8.19 -1.53 15.09
N GLY A 119 7.43 -2.34 15.80
CA GLY A 119 6.01 -2.06 16.05
C GLY A 119 5.05 -2.54 14.97
N TYR A 120 5.49 -3.30 13.98
CA TYR A 120 4.67 -3.86 12.92
C TYR A 120 4.41 -5.34 13.11
N HIS A 121 3.25 -5.82 12.64
CA HIS A 121 2.94 -7.24 12.69
C HIS A 121 3.83 -8.01 11.72
N GLN A 122 4.39 -9.15 12.16
CA GLN A 122 5.33 -9.96 11.39
C GLN A 122 4.80 -10.35 10.01
N SER A 123 3.50 -10.64 9.89
CA SER A 123 2.86 -11.01 8.62
C SER A 123 2.92 -9.93 7.53
N LEU A 124 3.03 -8.65 7.90
CA LEU A 124 3.27 -7.56 6.93
C LEU A 124 4.75 -7.47 6.56
N ILE A 125 5.63 -7.72 7.51
CA ILE A 125 7.09 -7.73 7.29
C ILE A 125 7.49 -8.89 6.36
N ASP A 126 6.81 -10.02 6.45
CA ASP A 126 7.05 -11.20 5.62
C ASP A 126 6.67 -11.01 4.15
N LEU A 127 5.86 -9.99 3.82
CA LEU A 127 5.58 -9.60 2.44
C LEU A 127 6.80 -8.88 1.86
N SER A 128 7.47 -9.52 0.91
CA SER A 128 8.64 -8.94 0.29
C SER A 128 8.30 -7.87 -0.75
N PRO A 129 9.18 -6.89 -1.00
CA PRO A 129 9.02 -5.98 -2.13
C PRO A 129 8.88 -6.71 -3.47
N GLN A 130 9.52 -7.86 -3.63
CA GLN A 130 9.46 -8.70 -4.83
C GLN A 130 8.05 -9.28 -5.05
N ASP A 131 7.39 -9.77 -3.98
CA ASP A 131 5.99 -10.25 -4.07
C ASP A 131 5.07 -9.14 -4.60
N VAL A 132 5.25 -7.91 -4.10
CA VAL A 132 4.47 -6.74 -4.54
C VAL A 132 4.75 -6.41 -6.00
N MET A 133 6.02 -6.42 -6.42
CA MET A 133 6.41 -6.14 -7.80
C MET A 133 5.86 -7.16 -8.79
N GLU A 134 5.84 -8.44 -8.41
CA GLU A 134 5.25 -9.49 -9.23
C GLU A 134 3.74 -9.28 -9.40
N ALA A 135 3.03 -8.94 -8.33
CA ALA A 135 1.61 -8.61 -8.38
C ALA A 135 1.34 -7.38 -9.26
N VAL A 136 2.14 -6.32 -9.13
CA VAL A 136 2.04 -5.12 -9.99
C VAL A 136 2.21 -5.49 -11.47
N ARG A 137 3.22 -6.27 -11.81
CA ARG A 137 3.45 -6.72 -13.20
C ARG A 137 2.27 -7.53 -13.72
N SER A 138 1.70 -8.42 -12.92
CA SER A 138 0.53 -9.23 -13.30
C SER A 138 -0.69 -8.36 -13.62
N LEU A 139 -0.88 -7.26 -12.90
CA LEU A 139 -1.98 -6.31 -13.15
C LEU A 139 -1.76 -5.44 -14.39
N GLN A 140 -0.54 -5.30 -14.86
CA GLN A 140 -0.17 -4.49 -16.02
C GLN A 140 -0.04 -5.31 -17.32
N ALA A 141 -0.08 -6.62 -17.18
CA ALA A 141 0.05 -7.54 -18.32
C ALA A 141 -1.20 -7.58 -19.23
#